data_6ad6300295fa530043510d303a194527
#
_entry.id   6ad6300295fa530043510d303a194527
#
_cell.length_a   1.000
_cell.length_b   1.000
_cell.length_c   1.000
_cell.angle_alpha   90.00
_cell.angle_beta   90.00
_cell.angle_gamma   90.00
#
_symmetry.space_group_name_H-M   'P 1'
#
loop_
_entity.id
_entity.type
_entity.pdbx_description
1 polymer ?
#
loop_
_entity_poly.entity_id
_entity_poly.type
_entity_poly.pdbx_seq_one_letter_code
_entity_poly.pdbx_strand_id
1 'polypeptide(L)'
;MNTFSFKNKALYAESVAVTDLMVEYGSPLYIYSRAQIVSNWQQFDQAFGDHPHLICYAVKANSNLGVLNVLAKLGSGFDIVSIGELERVIAAGGQPGRCVFSGVSKTKTEIHRALELGIYCFNVESAAELDRVESVAKLMSTKAPISIRVNPDVDANTHPYIATGLKENKFGVSINRALELINFATDSTRSSSAADSTLKQ
;
A
#
# COMPACT_ATOMS: atom_id res chain seq x y z
N MET A 1 -5.14 9.21 24.98
CA MET A 1 -4.03 9.83 25.76
C MET A 1 -3.39 10.91 24.93
N ASN A 2 -3.03 12.05 25.53
CA ASN A 2 -2.33 13.09 24.81
C ASN A 2 -0.83 12.72 24.77
N THR A 3 -0.34 12.21 23.64
CA THR A 3 1.03 11.69 23.48
C THR A 3 2.09 12.78 23.39
N PHE A 4 1.65 14.00 23.08
CA PHE A 4 2.46 15.22 23.20
C PHE A 4 1.78 16.13 24.22
N SER A 5 2.48 16.55 25.26
CA SER A 5 1.91 17.38 26.33
C SER A 5 2.94 18.32 26.93
N PHE A 6 2.46 19.47 27.43
CA PHE A 6 3.29 20.35 28.24
C PHE A 6 3.23 19.94 29.71
N LYS A 7 4.41 19.81 30.35
CA LYS A 7 4.57 19.63 31.80
C LYS A 7 5.59 20.66 32.27
N ASN A 8 5.22 21.50 33.24
CA ASN A 8 6.10 22.54 33.78
C ASN A 8 6.77 23.42 32.69
N LYS A 9 6.00 23.86 31.70
CA LYS A 9 6.43 24.65 30.54
C LYS A 9 7.37 23.97 29.57
N ALA A 10 7.69 22.67 29.75
CA ALA A 10 8.46 21.87 28.82
C ALA A 10 7.54 20.94 27.99
N LEU A 11 7.82 20.79 26.70
CA LEU A 11 7.10 19.86 25.82
C LEU A 11 7.67 18.44 25.98
N TYR A 12 6.77 17.48 26.13
CA TYR A 12 7.10 16.07 26.22
C TYR A 12 6.47 15.30 25.05
N ALA A 13 7.23 14.35 24.51
CA ALA A 13 6.73 13.28 23.68
C ALA A 13 6.64 12.01 24.54
N GLU A 14 5.41 11.60 24.88
CA GLU A 14 5.13 10.54 25.86
C GLU A 14 5.73 10.88 27.24
N SER A 15 6.83 10.22 27.62
CA SER A 15 7.54 10.45 28.88
C SER A 15 8.86 11.19 28.73
N VAL A 16 9.30 11.49 27.49
CA VAL A 16 10.61 12.06 27.20
C VAL A 16 10.48 13.54 26.89
N ALA A 17 11.29 14.39 27.53
CA ALA A 17 11.32 15.80 27.22
C ALA A 17 11.90 16.05 25.81
N VAL A 18 11.24 16.89 25.03
CA VAL A 18 11.69 17.20 23.66
C VAL A 18 13.06 17.89 23.67
N THR A 19 13.35 18.67 24.72
CA THR A 19 14.67 19.29 24.93
C THR A 19 15.78 18.28 25.06
N ASP A 20 15.54 17.15 25.74
CA ASP A 20 16.55 16.10 25.91
C ASP A 20 16.84 15.41 24.58
N LEU A 21 15.79 15.16 23.77
CA LEU A 21 15.96 14.64 22.42
C LEU A 21 16.75 15.58 21.51
N MET A 22 16.52 16.91 21.64
CA MET A 22 17.28 17.91 20.88
C MET A 22 18.74 17.97 21.29
N VAL A 23 19.07 17.76 22.57
CA VAL A 23 20.45 17.69 23.05
C VAL A 23 21.15 16.44 22.50
N GLU A 24 20.44 15.31 22.48
CA GLU A 24 21.02 14.02 22.06
C GLU A 24 21.15 13.90 20.54
N TYR A 25 20.12 14.32 19.78
CA TYR A 25 20.01 14.08 18.31
C TYR A 25 20.19 15.34 17.46
N GLY A 26 20.23 16.52 18.08
CA GLY A 26 20.33 17.81 17.38
C GLY A 26 19.00 18.34 16.86
N SER A 27 19.08 19.43 16.07
CA SER A 27 17.96 20.12 15.44
C SER A 27 18.33 20.49 14.00
N PRO A 28 17.39 20.42 13.03
CA PRO A 28 15.96 20.05 13.16
C PRO A 28 15.75 18.56 13.42
N LEU A 29 14.68 18.19 14.15
CA LEU A 29 14.35 16.83 14.55
C LEU A 29 12.87 16.52 14.33
N TYR A 30 12.57 15.40 13.68
CA TYR A 30 11.21 14.85 13.58
C TYR A 30 10.99 13.81 14.68
N ILE A 31 9.95 14.00 15.48
CA ILE A 31 9.62 13.12 16.60
C ILE A 31 8.28 12.45 16.35
N TYR A 32 8.26 11.11 16.40
CA TYR A 32 7.07 10.29 16.26
C TYR A 32 6.78 9.55 17.56
N SER A 33 5.55 9.65 18.05
CA SER A 33 5.10 8.88 19.22
C SER A 33 4.67 7.50 18.81
N ARG A 34 5.32 6.49 19.39
CA ARG A 34 4.91 5.08 19.20
C ARG A 34 3.49 4.85 19.73
N ALA A 35 3.17 5.39 20.90
CA ALA A 35 1.84 5.23 21.49
C ALA A 35 0.75 5.82 20.61
N GLN A 36 1.02 6.96 19.92
CA GLN A 36 0.07 7.56 18.99
C GLN A 36 -0.14 6.69 17.76
N ILE A 37 0.95 6.15 17.16
CA ILE A 37 0.86 5.26 16.00
C ILE A 37 0.01 4.04 16.35
N VAL A 38 0.31 3.39 17.48
CA VAL A 38 -0.44 2.22 17.97
C VAL A 38 -1.91 2.57 18.20
N SER A 39 -2.20 3.65 18.91
CA SER A 39 -3.56 4.08 19.20
C SER A 39 -4.37 4.37 17.94
N ASN A 40 -3.78 5.07 16.97
CA ASN A 40 -4.46 5.39 15.72
C ASN A 40 -4.78 4.12 14.92
N TRP A 41 -3.83 3.19 14.80
CA TRP A 41 -4.05 1.92 14.12
C TRP A 41 -5.16 1.10 14.79
N GLN A 42 -5.12 1.00 16.13
CA GLN A 42 -6.12 0.26 16.90
C GLN A 42 -7.52 0.86 16.81
N GLN A 43 -7.65 2.19 16.70
CA GLN A 43 -8.95 2.84 16.50
C GLN A 43 -9.58 2.43 15.16
N PHE A 44 -8.78 2.35 14.08
CA PHE A 44 -9.26 1.83 12.80
C PHE A 44 -9.67 0.36 12.90
N ASP A 45 -8.83 -0.48 13.48
CA ASP A 45 -9.07 -1.91 13.65
C ASP A 45 -10.37 -2.16 14.42
N GLN A 46 -10.53 -1.49 15.56
CA GLN A 46 -11.73 -1.60 16.40
C GLN A 46 -13.00 -1.09 15.73
N ALA A 47 -12.89 -0.07 14.84
CA ALA A 47 -14.03 0.47 14.13
C ALA A 47 -14.63 -0.52 13.11
N PHE A 48 -13.85 -1.46 12.60
CA PHE A 48 -14.33 -2.54 11.73
C PHE A 48 -14.98 -3.68 12.52
N GLY A 49 -14.69 -3.82 13.83
CA GLY A 49 -15.22 -4.90 14.65
C GLY A 49 -14.89 -6.26 14.07
N ASP A 50 -15.91 -7.15 13.97
CA ASP A 50 -15.77 -8.52 13.46
C ASP A 50 -15.76 -8.61 11.92
N HIS A 51 -15.89 -7.48 11.19
CA HIS A 51 -15.85 -7.50 9.73
C HIS A 51 -14.43 -7.83 9.25
N PRO A 52 -14.25 -8.80 8.32
CA PRO A 52 -12.95 -9.09 7.75
C PRO A 52 -12.37 -7.85 7.06
N HIS A 53 -11.19 -7.43 7.46
CA HIS A 53 -10.53 -6.24 6.92
C HIS A 53 -9.02 -6.35 6.94
N LEU A 54 -8.35 -5.50 6.18
CA LEU A 54 -6.91 -5.34 6.16
C LEU A 54 -6.57 -3.84 6.11
N ILE A 55 -5.99 -3.32 7.18
CA ILE A 55 -5.51 -1.95 7.22
C ILE A 55 -4.14 -1.91 6.56
N CYS A 56 -4.02 -1.22 5.43
CA CYS A 56 -2.76 -1.05 4.71
C CYS A 56 -2.19 0.36 4.93
N TYR A 57 -1.06 0.43 5.63
CA TYR A 57 -0.36 1.69 5.84
C TYR A 57 0.35 2.14 4.57
N ALA A 58 0.12 3.40 4.14
CA ALA A 58 0.77 3.98 2.98
C ALA A 58 2.23 4.31 3.30
N VAL A 59 3.16 3.50 2.80
CA VAL A 59 4.61 3.59 3.11
C VAL A 59 5.22 4.92 2.67
N LYS A 60 4.71 5.50 1.57
CA LYS A 60 5.12 6.83 1.08
C LYS A 60 4.95 7.96 2.09
N ALA A 61 4.08 7.81 3.09
CA ALA A 61 3.89 8.81 4.14
C ALA A 61 5.10 8.88 5.08
N ASN A 62 5.64 7.74 5.48
CA ASN A 62 6.90 7.63 6.24
C ASN A 62 7.45 6.21 6.13
N SER A 63 8.53 6.04 5.41
CA SER A 63 9.19 4.75 5.19
C SER A 63 10.29 4.42 6.23
N ASN A 64 10.33 5.12 7.36
CA ASN A 64 11.28 4.82 8.44
C ASN A 64 11.04 3.41 8.98
N LEU A 65 12.12 2.61 9.08
CA LEU A 65 12.03 1.20 9.50
C LEU A 65 11.42 1.03 10.90
N GLY A 66 11.67 1.97 11.82
CA GLY A 66 11.09 1.95 13.16
C GLY A 66 9.56 2.13 13.13
N VAL A 67 9.05 3.03 12.28
CA VAL A 67 7.61 3.24 12.08
C VAL A 67 6.98 1.99 11.45
N LEU A 68 7.59 1.47 10.38
CA LEU A 68 7.11 0.26 9.70
C LEU A 68 7.13 -0.96 10.65
N ASN A 69 8.16 -1.10 11.50
CA ASN A 69 8.25 -2.19 12.49
C ASN A 69 7.13 -2.13 13.53
N VAL A 70 6.76 -0.93 14.01
CA VAL A 70 5.62 -0.77 14.93
C VAL A 70 4.34 -1.28 14.27
N LEU A 71 4.08 -0.86 13.03
CA LEU A 71 2.89 -1.26 12.28
C LEU A 71 2.89 -2.75 11.91
N ALA A 72 4.04 -3.30 11.51
CA ALA A 72 4.19 -4.72 11.24
C ALA A 72 3.84 -5.59 12.45
N LYS A 73 4.28 -5.18 13.65
CA LYS A 73 3.95 -5.86 14.92
C LYS A 73 2.47 -5.81 15.30
N LEU A 74 1.73 -4.82 14.79
CA LEU A 74 0.27 -4.73 14.94
C LEU A 74 -0.49 -5.58 13.92
N GLY A 75 0.21 -6.20 12.96
CA GLY A 75 -0.42 -6.97 11.90
C GLY A 75 -0.93 -6.12 10.74
N SER A 76 -0.43 -4.88 10.59
CA SER A 76 -0.78 -4.02 9.46
C SER A 76 -0.38 -4.66 8.12
N GLY A 77 -1.19 -4.43 7.10
CA GLY A 77 -0.75 -4.46 5.71
C GLY A 77 -0.03 -3.17 5.34
N PHE A 78 0.48 -3.11 4.10
CA PHE A 78 1.22 -1.95 3.60
C PHE A 78 0.82 -1.64 2.16
N ASP A 79 0.57 -0.37 1.87
CA ASP A 79 0.40 0.15 0.52
C ASP A 79 1.73 0.74 0.06
N ILE A 80 2.34 0.10 -0.93
CA ILE A 80 3.65 0.44 -1.48
C ILE A 80 3.52 0.99 -2.90
N VAL A 81 4.49 1.81 -3.32
CA VAL A 81 4.55 2.38 -4.67
C VAL A 81 5.86 2.07 -5.40
N SER A 82 6.74 1.28 -4.80
CA SER A 82 8.00 0.83 -5.39
C SER A 82 8.50 -0.45 -4.73
N ILE A 83 9.40 -1.16 -5.41
CA ILE A 83 10.07 -2.33 -4.84
C ILE A 83 10.96 -1.94 -3.65
N GLY A 84 11.54 -0.74 -3.67
CA GLY A 84 12.34 -0.23 -2.55
C GLY A 84 11.52 -0.08 -1.27
N GLU A 85 10.25 0.29 -1.38
CA GLU A 85 9.33 0.31 -0.24
C GLU A 85 9.00 -1.11 0.24
N LEU A 86 8.79 -2.07 -0.67
CA LEU A 86 8.56 -3.48 -0.31
C LEU A 86 9.75 -4.05 0.48
N GLU A 87 10.96 -3.83 0.01
CA GLU A 87 12.17 -4.29 0.71
C GLU A 87 12.32 -3.64 2.10
N ARG A 88 11.93 -2.36 2.25
CA ARG A 88 11.88 -1.71 3.58
C ARG A 88 10.82 -2.33 4.49
N VAL A 89 9.65 -2.65 3.97
CA VAL A 89 8.59 -3.36 4.73
C VAL A 89 9.10 -4.70 5.23
N ILE A 90 9.76 -5.49 4.37
CA ILE A 90 10.33 -6.78 4.74
C ILE A 90 11.42 -6.61 5.81
N ALA A 91 12.34 -5.66 5.61
CA ALA A 91 13.40 -5.36 6.59
C ALA A 91 12.85 -4.93 7.95
N ALA A 92 11.67 -4.30 7.97
CA ALA A 92 10.95 -3.92 9.19
C ALA A 92 10.15 -5.07 9.83
N GLY A 93 10.13 -6.27 9.23
CA GLY A 93 9.38 -7.44 9.71
C GLY A 93 7.93 -7.51 9.20
N GLY A 94 7.57 -6.72 8.20
CA GLY A 94 6.28 -6.82 7.52
C GLY A 94 6.21 -8.04 6.59
N GLN A 95 4.99 -8.49 6.31
CA GLN A 95 4.73 -9.66 5.48
C GLN A 95 4.40 -9.24 4.04
N PRO A 96 5.13 -9.73 3.00
CA PRO A 96 4.81 -9.42 1.60
C PRO A 96 3.37 -9.74 1.22
N GLY A 97 2.83 -10.89 1.66
CA GLY A 97 1.44 -11.30 1.43
C GLY A 97 0.37 -10.38 2.02
N ARG A 98 0.76 -9.32 2.74
CA ARG A 98 -0.11 -8.24 3.24
C ARG A 98 0.20 -6.89 2.58
N CYS A 99 0.97 -6.89 1.47
CA CYS A 99 1.34 -5.68 0.73
C CYS A 99 0.49 -5.52 -0.52
N VAL A 100 -0.02 -4.31 -0.72
CA VAL A 100 -0.72 -3.88 -1.93
C VAL A 100 0.22 -2.98 -2.73
N PHE A 101 0.46 -3.27 -3.99
CA PHE A 101 1.37 -2.50 -4.83
C PHE A 101 0.59 -1.51 -5.71
N SER A 102 0.59 -0.25 -5.29
CA SER A 102 -0.01 0.89 -5.98
C SER A 102 1.00 1.64 -6.87
N GLY A 103 0.55 2.73 -7.52
CA GLY A 103 1.40 3.61 -8.33
C GLY A 103 1.42 3.25 -9.81
N VAL A 104 1.68 4.26 -10.64
CA VAL A 104 1.52 4.21 -12.11
C VAL A 104 2.78 3.75 -12.87
N SER A 105 3.90 3.55 -12.19
CA SER A 105 5.21 3.35 -12.84
C SER A 105 5.84 1.98 -12.59
N LYS A 106 5.04 0.96 -12.25
CA LYS A 106 5.54 -0.40 -12.00
C LYS A 106 6.30 -0.95 -13.22
N THR A 107 7.59 -1.23 -13.05
CA THR A 107 8.44 -1.85 -14.07
C THR A 107 8.26 -3.36 -14.10
N LYS A 108 8.66 -4.02 -15.20
CA LYS A 108 8.62 -5.49 -15.29
C LYS A 108 9.45 -6.16 -14.18
N THR A 109 10.59 -5.59 -13.84
CA THR A 109 11.47 -6.12 -12.78
C THR A 109 10.81 -6.00 -11.41
N GLU A 110 10.14 -4.89 -11.12
CA GLU A 110 9.42 -4.72 -9.85
C GLU A 110 8.22 -5.66 -9.74
N ILE A 111 7.47 -5.83 -10.85
CA ILE A 111 6.34 -6.78 -10.90
C ILE A 111 6.85 -8.21 -10.67
N HIS A 112 7.95 -8.60 -11.34
CA HIS A 112 8.56 -9.92 -11.16
C HIS A 112 8.93 -10.16 -9.69
N ARG A 113 9.66 -9.21 -9.08
CA ARG A 113 10.08 -9.33 -7.68
C ARG A 113 8.90 -9.39 -6.72
N ALA A 114 7.86 -8.58 -6.96
CA ALA A 114 6.66 -8.58 -6.14
C ALA A 114 5.87 -9.91 -6.24
N LEU A 115 5.77 -10.49 -7.45
CA LEU A 115 5.17 -11.82 -7.65
C LEU A 115 5.99 -12.93 -6.98
N GLU A 116 7.32 -12.88 -7.09
CA GLU A 116 8.23 -13.83 -6.44
C GLU A 116 8.04 -13.82 -4.91
N LEU A 117 7.83 -12.65 -4.33
CA LEU A 117 7.59 -12.48 -2.90
C LEU A 117 6.15 -12.75 -2.46
N GLY A 118 5.23 -12.94 -3.40
CA GLY A 118 3.84 -13.27 -3.13
C GLY A 118 3.08 -12.14 -2.46
N ILE A 119 3.10 -10.93 -3.02
CA ILE A 119 2.32 -9.80 -2.49
C ILE A 119 0.81 -10.07 -2.52
N TYR A 120 0.04 -9.29 -1.75
CA TYR A 120 -1.42 -9.42 -1.67
C TYR A 120 -2.08 -9.13 -3.01
N CYS A 121 -1.82 -7.97 -3.63
CA CYS A 121 -2.29 -7.65 -4.98
C CYS A 121 -1.58 -6.43 -5.58
N PHE A 122 -1.70 -6.29 -6.91
CA PHE A 122 -1.36 -5.08 -7.64
C PHE A 122 -2.61 -4.21 -7.84
N ASN A 123 -2.56 -2.93 -7.47
CA ASN A 123 -3.55 -1.94 -7.86
C ASN A 123 -3.21 -1.46 -9.27
N VAL A 124 -3.97 -1.92 -10.26
CA VAL A 124 -3.78 -1.61 -11.68
C VAL A 124 -4.52 -0.32 -12.02
N GLU A 125 -3.83 0.61 -12.68
CA GLU A 125 -4.31 1.95 -12.98
C GLU A 125 -4.51 2.21 -14.49
N SER A 126 -4.16 1.25 -15.37
CA SER A 126 -4.34 1.35 -16.82
C SER A 126 -4.32 -0.02 -17.51
N ALA A 127 -4.86 -0.08 -18.75
CA ALA A 127 -4.80 -1.29 -19.58
C ALA A 127 -3.35 -1.70 -19.88
N ALA A 128 -2.48 -0.75 -20.26
CA ALA A 128 -1.08 -1.03 -20.54
C ALA A 128 -0.31 -1.57 -19.33
N GLU A 129 -0.72 -1.21 -18.12
CA GLU A 129 -0.17 -1.78 -16.90
C GLU A 129 -0.67 -3.22 -16.69
N LEU A 130 -1.96 -3.48 -16.94
CA LEU A 130 -2.54 -4.81 -16.88
C LEU A 130 -1.81 -5.77 -17.83
N ASP A 131 -1.60 -5.37 -19.09
CA ASP A 131 -0.85 -6.14 -20.07
C ASP A 131 0.59 -6.44 -19.61
N ARG A 132 1.22 -5.47 -18.94
CA ARG A 132 2.57 -5.63 -18.38
C ARG A 132 2.58 -6.65 -17.25
N VAL A 133 1.63 -6.56 -16.31
CA VAL A 133 1.50 -7.50 -15.19
C VAL A 133 1.23 -8.91 -15.74
N GLU A 134 0.31 -9.04 -16.68
CA GLU A 134 0.00 -10.33 -17.33
C GLU A 134 1.23 -10.93 -18.02
N SER A 135 1.99 -10.11 -18.79
CA SER A 135 3.18 -10.58 -19.50
C SER A 135 4.24 -11.15 -18.55
N VAL A 136 4.43 -10.53 -17.38
CA VAL A 136 5.38 -11.01 -16.37
C VAL A 136 4.84 -12.28 -15.68
N ALA A 137 3.57 -12.30 -15.32
CA ALA A 137 2.94 -13.46 -14.69
C ALA A 137 3.01 -14.71 -15.60
N LYS A 138 2.76 -14.54 -16.91
CA LYS A 138 2.92 -15.62 -17.91
C LYS A 138 4.36 -16.14 -17.99
N LEU A 139 5.36 -15.24 -18.00
CA LEU A 139 6.78 -15.64 -18.00
C LEU A 139 7.17 -16.42 -16.75
N MET A 140 6.55 -16.10 -15.60
CA MET A 140 6.78 -16.80 -14.33
C MET A 140 5.90 -18.04 -14.16
N SER A 141 5.02 -18.38 -15.12
CA SER A 141 4.03 -19.45 -15.01
C SER A 141 3.18 -19.35 -13.73
N THR A 142 2.81 -18.12 -13.35
CA THR A 142 2.02 -17.84 -12.14
C THR A 142 0.82 -16.94 -12.45
N LYS A 143 -0.07 -16.78 -11.46
CA LYS A 143 -1.18 -15.84 -11.53
C LYS A 143 -0.85 -14.60 -10.71
N ALA A 144 -1.09 -13.42 -11.28
CA ALA A 144 -0.95 -12.15 -10.55
C ALA A 144 -2.29 -11.78 -9.91
N PRO A 145 -2.36 -11.61 -8.58
CA PRO A 145 -3.54 -11.04 -7.94
C PRO A 145 -3.62 -9.55 -8.26
N ILE A 146 -4.76 -9.10 -8.78
CA ILE A 146 -4.96 -7.70 -9.18
C ILE A 146 -6.22 -7.09 -8.56
N SER A 147 -6.18 -5.78 -8.39
CA SER A 147 -7.30 -4.91 -8.12
C SER A 147 -7.28 -3.77 -9.14
N ILE A 148 -8.41 -3.33 -9.64
CA ILE A 148 -8.48 -2.24 -10.62
C ILE A 148 -8.86 -0.96 -9.87
N ARG A 149 -8.02 0.07 -9.98
CA ARG A 149 -8.30 1.38 -9.45
C ARG A 149 -9.24 2.14 -10.35
N VAL A 150 -10.44 2.42 -9.85
CA VAL A 150 -11.46 3.19 -10.56
C VAL A 150 -11.39 4.65 -10.14
N ASN A 151 -11.41 5.56 -11.12
CA ASN A 151 -11.65 6.97 -10.87
C ASN A 151 -13.16 7.22 -10.92
N PRO A 152 -13.80 7.60 -9.79
CA PRO A 152 -15.25 7.75 -9.71
C PRO A 152 -15.76 9.06 -10.32
N ASP A 153 -14.88 9.97 -10.75
CA ASP A 153 -15.20 11.31 -11.26
C ASP A 153 -16.05 12.14 -10.26
N VAL A 154 -15.66 12.08 -8.99
CA VAL A 154 -16.32 12.78 -7.89
C VAL A 154 -15.40 13.88 -7.36
N ASP A 155 -15.96 15.10 -7.26
CA ASP A 155 -15.27 16.20 -6.57
C ASP A 155 -15.36 16.00 -5.05
N ALA A 156 -14.22 15.75 -4.45
CA ALA A 156 -14.11 15.58 -2.99
C ALA A 156 -14.06 16.92 -2.22
N ASN A 157 -14.26 18.06 -2.90
CA ASN A 157 -14.15 19.41 -2.31
C ASN A 157 -12.82 19.62 -1.55
N THR A 158 -11.73 19.04 -2.07
CA THR A 158 -10.39 19.18 -1.52
C THR A 158 -9.60 20.25 -2.27
N HIS A 159 -8.40 20.59 -1.77
CA HIS A 159 -7.54 21.52 -2.47
C HIS A 159 -7.21 21.00 -3.88
N PRO A 160 -7.28 21.85 -4.95
CA PRO A 160 -7.11 21.42 -6.36
C PRO A 160 -5.84 20.60 -6.61
N TYR A 161 -4.74 20.89 -5.92
CA TYR A 161 -3.46 20.17 -6.10
C TYR A 161 -3.44 18.76 -5.48
N ILE A 162 -4.40 18.42 -4.61
CA ILE A 162 -4.47 17.09 -3.97
C ILE A 162 -5.69 16.27 -4.41
N ALA A 163 -6.60 16.87 -5.19
CA ALA A 163 -7.73 16.16 -5.77
C ALA A 163 -7.25 15.06 -6.73
N THR A 164 -7.65 13.81 -6.52
CA THR A 164 -7.28 12.66 -7.36
C THR A 164 -8.48 11.96 -7.99
N GLY A 165 -9.70 12.41 -7.70
CA GLY A 165 -10.95 11.78 -8.10
C GLY A 165 -11.67 12.41 -9.31
N LEU A 166 -11.15 13.50 -9.87
CA LEU A 166 -11.74 14.17 -11.03
C LEU A 166 -11.31 13.51 -12.34
N LYS A 167 -12.15 13.64 -13.38
CA LYS A 167 -11.94 13.05 -14.72
C LYS A 167 -10.61 13.43 -15.35
N GLU A 168 -10.11 14.63 -15.05
CA GLU A 168 -8.84 15.15 -15.57
C GLU A 168 -7.60 14.59 -14.81
N ASN A 169 -7.82 13.85 -13.74
CA ASN A 169 -6.73 13.28 -12.97
C ASN A 169 -6.18 12.00 -13.62
N LYS A 170 -4.87 11.88 -13.60
CA LYS A 170 -4.10 10.79 -14.22
C LYS A 170 -4.18 9.43 -13.51
N PHE A 171 -4.92 9.33 -12.42
CA PHE A 171 -4.95 8.12 -11.58
C PHE A 171 -6.23 7.31 -11.80
N GLY A 172 -6.05 6.00 -12.02
CA GLY A 172 -7.15 5.06 -12.19
C GLY A 172 -7.81 5.13 -13.58
N VAL A 173 -8.76 4.26 -13.79
CA VAL A 173 -9.55 4.17 -15.03
C VAL A 173 -11.00 4.61 -14.78
N SER A 174 -11.71 5.04 -15.83
CA SER A 174 -13.14 5.32 -15.71
C SER A 174 -13.93 4.05 -15.38
N ILE A 175 -15.11 4.19 -14.78
CA ILE A 175 -15.94 3.05 -14.38
C ILE A 175 -16.29 2.13 -15.56
N ASN A 176 -16.59 2.69 -16.74
CA ASN A 176 -16.88 1.91 -17.94
C ASN A 176 -15.66 1.10 -18.39
N ARG A 177 -14.46 1.70 -18.36
CA ARG A 177 -13.23 1.03 -18.72
C ARG A 177 -12.83 -0.04 -17.71
N ALA A 178 -13.16 0.15 -16.44
CA ALA A 178 -12.90 -0.85 -15.40
C ALA A 178 -13.64 -2.18 -15.67
N LEU A 179 -14.91 -2.11 -16.10
CA LEU A 179 -15.69 -3.30 -16.45
C LEU A 179 -15.08 -4.06 -17.62
N GLU A 180 -14.60 -3.36 -18.66
CA GLU A 180 -13.88 -3.99 -19.78
C GLU A 180 -12.62 -4.69 -19.33
N LEU A 181 -11.82 -4.06 -18.45
CA LEU A 181 -10.58 -4.64 -17.94
C LEU A 181 -10.81 -5.85 -17.02
N ILE A 182 -11.90 -5.84 -16.24
CA ILE A 182 -12.27 -7.01 -15.42
C ILE A 182 -12.62 -8.19 -16.32
N ASN A 183 -13.44 -7.99 -17.36
CA ASN A 183 -13.79 -9.02 -18.30
C ASN A 183 -12.54 -9.59 -19.01
N PHE A 184 -11.67 -8.72 -19.49
CA PHE A 184 -10.42 -9.12 -20.12
C PHE A 184 -9.54 -9.97 -19.17
N ALA A 185 -9.34 -9.52 -17.91
CA ALA A 185 -8.55 -10.26 -16.93
C ALA A 185 -9.15 -11.63 -16.58
N THR A 186 -10.48 -11.77 -16.55
CA THR A 186 -11.16 -13.04 -16.29
C THR A 186 -11.08 -14.00 -17.49
N ASP A 187 -11.15 -13.50 -18.71
CA ASP A 187 -11.06 -14.33 -19.92
C ASP A 187 -9.62 -14.87 -20.14
N SER A 188 -8.61 -14.08 -19.85
CA SER A 188 -7.21 -14.53 -19.93
C SER A 188 -6.89 -15.65 -18.94
N THR A 189 -7.54 -15.68 -17.77
CA THR A 189 -7.42 -16.79 -16.82
C THR A 189 -8.13 -18.06 -17.29
N ARG A 190 -9.21 -17.97 -18.08
CA ARG A 190 -9.93 -19.10 -18.68
C ARG A 190 -9.14 -19.74 -19.82
N SER A 191 -8.48 -18.95 -20.66
CA SER A 191 -7.67 -19.48 -21.78
C SER A 191 -6.45 -20.28 -21.30
N SER A 192 -5.84 -19.92 -20.19
CA SER A 192 -4.73 -20.69 -19.61
C SER A 192 -5.17 -22.02 -18.99
N SER A 193 -6.38 -22.12 -18.46
CA SER A 193 -6.93 -23.38 -17.93
C SER A 193 -7.38 -24.34 -19.04
N ALA A 194 -7.76 -23.82 -20.21
CA ALA A 194 -8.12 -24.65 -21.38
C ALA A 194 -6.90 -25.24 -22.08
N ALA A 195 -5.75 -24.54 -22.04
CA ALA A 195 -4.50 -25.09 -22.63
C ALA A 195 -3.91 -26.23 -21.79
N ASP A 196 -4.12 -26.25 -20.48
CA ASP A 196 -3.65 -27.31 -19.59
C ASP A 196 -4.48 -28.61 -19.73
N SER A 197 -5.73 -28.52 -20.21
CA SER A 197 -6.60 -29.69 -20.44
C SER A 197 -6.31 -30.41 -21.76
N THR A 198 -5.60 -29.77 -22.70
CA THR A 198 -5.27 -30.34 -24.02
C THR A 198 -3.93 -31.11 -24.05
N LEU A 199 -3.14 -31.05 -22.97
CA LEU A 199 -1.85 -31.74 -22.84
C LEU A 199 -1.94 -33.06 -22.06
N LYS A 200 -3.16 -33.56 -21.78
CA LYS A 200 -3.41 -34.88 -21.16
C LYS A 200 -4.36 -35.72 -22.01
N GLN A 201 -3.97 -35.96 -23.27
CA GLN A 201 -4.47 -37.08 -24.08
C GLN A 201 -3.30 -37.76 -24.77
#